data_86bcdc83218938ddd5b8251c84a57b52
#
_entry.id   86bcdc83218938ddd5b8251c84a57b52
#
_cell.length_a   1.000
_cell.length_b   1.000
_cell.length_c   1.000
_cell.angle_alpha   90.00
_cell.angle_beta   90.00
_cell.angle_gamma   90.00
#
_symmetry.space_group_name_H-M   'P 1'
#
loop_
_entity.id
_entity.type
_entity.pdbx_description
1 polymer ?
#
loop_
_entity_poly.entity_id
_entity_poly.type
_entity_poly.pdbx_seq_one_letter_code
_entity_poly.pdbx_strand_id
1 'polypeptide(L)'
;MKFITLTDPLPYQACVATIGFFDGVHRGHRFLIRQLTRYAAGHDLASLLITFRTHPRQVMQAAYQPQLLTTYDEKCEQLATTGADCCLTLDFTTALAALSARRFMAEILKERLSVKVLIIGYDHRFGHDRSEGFAEYVEYGRELGMEIVRADAFAMSEVNVSSSMVRACLLYTSDAADDLIG
;
A
#
# COMPACT_ATOMS: atom_id res chain seq x y z
N MET A 1 -15.20 7.03 0.04
CA MET A 1 -13.85 7.05 -0.57
C MET A 1 -13.94 7.56 -2.01
N LYS A 2 -13.07 8.49 -2.40
CA LYS A 2 -12.93 8.97 -3.78
C LYS A 2 -11.73 8.27 -4.44
N PHE A 3 -11.94 7.63 -5.59
CA PHE A 3 -10.86 7.07 -6.40
C PHE A 3 -10.30 8.15 -7.33
N ILE A 4 -8.98 8.26 -7.38
CA ILE A 4 -8.25 9.26 -8.19
C ILE A 4 -7.05 8.62 -8.89
N THR A 5 -6.57 9.29 -9.93
CA THR A 5 -5.33 9.01 -10.65
C THR A 5 -4.36 10.20 -10.51
N LEU A 6 -3.13 10.08 -10.99
CA LEU A 6 -2.15 11.18 -10.94
C LEU A 6 -2.54 12.41 -11.79
N THR A 7 -3.48 12.24 -12.73
CA THR A 7 -3.94 13.31 -13.62
C THR A 7 -5.17 14.05 -13.09
N ASP A 8 -5.84 13.49 -12.07
CA ASP A 8 -7.01 14.11 -11.47
C ASP A 8 -6.60 15.24 -10.52
N PRO A 9 -7.46 16.28 -10.38
CA PRO A 9 -7.26 17.32 -9.38
C PRO A 9 -7.38 16.71 -7.97
N LEU A 10 -6.47 17.11 -7.09
CA LEU A 10 -6.51 16.65 -5.70
C LEU A 10 -7.77 17.21 -5.00
N PRO A 11 -8.55 16.36 -4.33
CA PRO A 11 -9.74 16.81 -3.59
C PRO A 11 -9.40 17.35 -2.19
N TYR A 12 -8.13 17.56 -1.90
CA TYR A 12 -7.59 18.03 -0.62
C TYR A 12 -6.37 18.94 -0.84
N GLN A 13 -5.98 19.73 0.17
CA GLN A 13 -4.77 20.55 0.14
C GLN A 13 -3.55 19.80 0.63
N ALA A 14 -3.72 18.94 1.64
CA ALA A 14 -2.67 18.10 2.19
C ALA A 14 -3.26 16.80 2.70
N CYS A 15 -2.42 15.74 2.75
CA CYS A 15 -2.87 14.45 3.20
C CYS A 15 -1.81 13.70 4.01
N VAL A 16 -2.29 12.71 4.75
CA VAL A 16 -1.49 11.60 5.25
C VAL A 16 -1.71 10.40 4.33
N ALA A 17 -0.63 9.76 3.91
CA ALA A 17 -0.69 8.67 2.94
C ALA A 17 -0.09 7.36 3.47
N THR A 18 -0.52 6.26 2.91
CA THR A 18 0.16 4.96 3.00
C THR A 18 0.18 4.29 1.64
N ILE A 19 1.21 3.45 1.39
CA ILE A 19 1.42 2.79 0.11
C ILE A 19 1.35 1.29 0.32
N GLY A 20 0.64 0.59 -0.57
CA GLY A 20 0.59 -0.86 -0.57
C GLY A 20 -0.12 -1.42 -1.79
N PHE A 21 0.15 -2.67 -2.12
CA PHE A 21 -0.62 -3.35 -3.15
C PHE A 21 -2.02 -3.74 -2.65
N PHE A 22 -2.18 -3.98 -1.35
CA PHE A 22 -3.44 -4.27 -0.64
C PHE A 22 -4.20 -5.49 -1.18
N ASP A 23 -3.49 -6.51 -1.67
CA ASP A 23 -4.10 -7.74 -2.16
C ASP A 23 -4.94 -8.41 -1.07
N GLY A 24 -6.22 -8.67 -1.36
CA GLY A 24 -7.18 -9.28 -0.45
C GLY A 24 -7.62 -8.42 0.73
N VAL A 25 -7.17 -7.17 0.84
CA VAL A 25 -7.49 -6.19 1.91
C VAL A 25 -7.67 -6.88 3.29
N HIS A 26 -6.74 -7.79 3.62
CA HIS A 26 -6.78 -8.62 4.82
C HIS A 26 -6.68 -7.80 6.13
N ARG A 27 -6.83 -8.46 7.27
CA ARG A 27 -6.86 -7.80 8.61
C ARG A 27 -5.66 -6.90 8.88
N GLY A 28 -4.45 -7.29 8.45
CA GLY A 28 -3.25 -6.45 8.56
C GLY A 28 -3.34 -5.16 7.74
N HIS A 29 -3.85 -5.24 6.50
CA HIS A 29 -4.11 -4.05 5.68
C HIS A 29 -5.15 -3.14 6.34
N ARG A 30 -6.27 -3.69 6.81
CA ARG A 30 -7.31 -2.92 7.51
C ARG A 30 -6.80 -2.28 8.81
N PHE A 31 -5.87 -2.93 9.50
CA PHE A 31 -5.24 -2.36 10.70
C PHE A 31 -4.36 -1.15 10.35
N LEU A 32 -3.51 -1.26 9.32
CA LEU A 32 -2.73 -0.14 8.79
C LEU A 32 -3.62 1.02 8.35
N ILE A 33 -4.68 0.74 7.60
CA ILE A 33 -5.61 1.77 7.12
C ILE A 33 -6.34 2.45 8.27
N ARG A 34 -6.70 1.73 9.35
CA ARG A 34 -7.27 2.35 10.55
C ARG A 34 -6.31 3.29 11.25
N GLN A 35 -5.00 2.98 11.28
CA GLN A 35 -4.00 3.90 11.82
C GLN A 35 -3.92 5.16 10.96
N LEU A 36 -3.91 5.01 9.63
CA LEU A 36 -3.94 6.12 8.68
C LEU A 36 -5.14 7.04 8.92
N THR A 37 -6.34 6.49 8.95
CA THR A 37 -7.58 7.28 9.10
C THR A 37 -7.68 7.97 10.46
N ARG A 38 -7.22 7.32 11.53
CA ARG A 38 -7.12 7.93 12.86
C ARG A 38 -6.12 9.08 12.90
N TYR A 39 -4.95 8.87 12.29
CA TYR A 39 -3.93 9.92 12.22
C TYR A 39 -4.47 11.13 11.45
N ALA A 40 -5.08 10.90 10.30
CA ALA A 40 -5.70 11.93 9.46
C ALA A 40 -6.72 12.77 10.24
N ALA A 41 -7.67 12.10 10.89
CA ALA A 41 -8.71 12.76 11.69
C ALA A 41 -8.14 13.59 12.85
N GLY A 42 -7.06 13.13 13.48
CA GLY A 42 -6.41 13.83 14.60
C GLY A 42 -5.59 15.07 14.18
N HIS A 43 -5.31 15.24 12.88
CA HIS A 43 -4.45 16.30 12.36
C HIS A 43 -5.14 17.18 11.29
N ASP A 44 -6.44 17.02 11.09
CA ASP A 44 -7.22 17.72 10.05
C ASP A 44 -6.62 17.55 8.63
N LEU A 45 -6.19 16.33 8.32
CA LEU A 45 -5.63 15.92 7.04
C LEU A 45 -6.55 14.92 6.33
N ALA A 46 -6.52 14.91 5.00
CA ALA A 46 -7.16 13.85 4.24
C ALA A 46 -6.35 12.54 4.35
N SER A 47 -7.02 11.40 4.40
CA SER A 47 -6.41 10.07 4.37
C SER A 47 -6.32 9.55 2.93
N LEU A 48 -5.11 9.23 2.46
CA LEU A 48 -4.85 8.77 1.10
C LEU A 48 -4.26 7.35 1.12
N LEU A 49 -4.94 6.42 0.46
CA LEU A 49 -4.38 5.12 0.10
C LEU A 49 -3.71 5.22 -1.28
N ILE A 50 -2.49 4.74 -1.41
CA ILE A 50 -1.81 4.63 -2.70
C ILE A 50 -1.67 3.15 -3.02
N THR A 51 -2.32 2.70 -4.09
CA THR A 51 -2.28 1.32 -4.55
C THR A 51 -1.89 1.23 -6.02
N PHE A 52 -1.76 0.01 -6.53
CA PHE A 52 -1.33 -0.25 -7.91
C PHE A 52 -2.40 -1.07 -8.63
N ARG A 53 -2.62 -0.77 -9.92
CA ARG A 53 -3.50 -1.56 -10.79
C ARG A 53 -2.90 -2.95 -11.02
N THR A 54 -1.64 -2.97 -11.44
CA THR A 54 -0.89 -4.20 -11.73
C THR A 54 0.11 -4.48 -10.62
N HIS A 55 0.30 -5.76 -10.28
CA HIS A 55 1.27 -6.14 -9.25
C HIS A 55 2.69 -5.75 -9.67
N PRO A 56 3.48 -5.02 -8.84
CA PRO A 56 4.80 -4.53 -9.20
C PRO A 56 5.75 -5.59 -9.76
N ARG A 57 5.75 -6.80 -9.20
CA ARG A 57 6.59 -7.90 -9.70
C ARG A 57 6.21 -8.37 -11.11
N GLN A 58 4.96 -8.22 -11.52
CA GLN A 58 4.51 -8.58 -12.86
C GLN A 58 5.14 -7.70 -13.94
N VAL A 59 5.35 -6.43 -13.63
CA VAL A 59 6.02 -5.47 -14.53
C VAL A 59 7.53 -5.69 -14.55
N MET A 60 8.13 -6.05 -13.42
CA MET A 60 9.57 -6.28 -13.29
C MET A 60 10.01 -7.64 -13.83
N GLN A 61 9.13 -8.63 -13.80
CA GLN A 61 9.39 -10.01 -14.23
C GLN A 61 8.22 -10.50 -15.05
N ALA A 62 8.29 -10.37 -16.39
CA ALA A 62 7.18 -10.70 -17.30
C ALA A 62 6.68 -12.15 -17.18
N ALA A 63 7.55 -13.08 -16.77
CA ALA A 63 7.19 -14.49 -16.54
C ALA A 63 6.50 -14.73 -15.17
N TYR A 64 6.50 -13.74 -14.28
CA TYR A 64 5.89 -13.89 -12.96
C TYR A 64 4.38 -13.64 -13.02
N GLN A 65 3.62 -14.67 -12.72
CA GLN A 65 2.16 -14.61 -12.58
C GLN A 65 1.79 -14.68 -11.09
N PRO A 66 1.50 -13.55 -10.43
CA PRO A 66 1.08 -13.58 -9.04
C PRO A 66 -0.30 -14.21 -8.92
N GLN A 67 -0.46 -15.15 -8.00
CA GLN A 67 -1.77 -15.61 -7.59
C GLN A 67 -2.38 -14.54 -6.67
N LEU A 68 -3.21 -13.68 -7.23
CA LEU A 68 -3.87 -12.61 -6.49
C LEU A 68 -5.07 -13.15 -5.71
N LEU A 69 -5.27 -12.63 -4.49
CA LEU A 69 -6.44 -12.94 -3.65
C LEU A 69 -7.71 -12.24 -4.14
N THR A 70 -7.54 -11.12 -4.84
CA THR A 70 -8.65 -10.33 -5.37
C THR A 70 -8.31 -9.78 -6.74
N THR A 71 -9.32 -9.64 -7.58
CA THR A 71 -9.25 -8.80 -8.77
C THR A 71 -9.05 -7.34 -8.38
N TYR A 72 -8.73 -6.49 -9.35
CA TYR A 72 -8.58 -5.05 -9.10
C TYR A 72 -9.90 -4.42 -8.61
N ASP A 73 -11.02 -4.79 -9.22
CA ASP A 73 -12.34 -4.22 -8.88
C ASP A 73 -12.78 -4.65 -7.47
N GLU A 74 -12.68 -5.93 -7.13
CA GLU A 74 -12.94 -6.44 -5.78
C GLU A 74 -12.05 -5.76 -4.73
N LYS A 75 -10.77 -5.52 -5.05
CA LYS A 75 -9.88 -4.77 -4.18
C LYS A 75 -10.37 -3.34 -3.95
N CYS A 76 -10.78 -2.65 -5.00
CA CYS A 76 -11.35 -1.29 -4.91
C CYS A 76 -12.62 -1.27 -4.05
N GLU A 77 -13.53 -2.21 -4.26
CA GLU A 77 -14.75 -2.35 -3.44
C GLU A 77 -14.40 -2.56 -1.96
N GLN A 78 -13.48 -3.46 -1.66
CA GLN A 78 -13.05 -3.71 -0.28
C GLN A 78 -12.33 -2.50 0.34
N LEU A 79 -11.49 -1.79 -0.42
CA LEU A 79 -10.85 -0.55 0.05
C LEU A 79 -11.89 0.53 0.35
N ALA A 80 -12.94 0.65 -0.46
CA ALA A 80 -14.01 1.62 -0.25
C ALA A 80 -14.70 1.47 1.11
N THR A 81 -14.70 0.27 1.70
CA THR A 81 -15.28 -0.01 3.03
C THR A 81 -14.36 0.37 4.20
N THR A 82 -13.15 0.83 3.96
CA THR A 82 -12.13 1.04 5.03
C THR A 82 -12.24 2.38 5.74
N GLY A 83 -13.02 3.32 5.20
CA GLY A 83 -13.21 4.65 5.78
C GLY A 83 -12.12 5.67 5.40
N ALA A 84 -11.17 5.34 4.53
CA ALA A 84 -10.24 6.32 3.98
C ALA A 84 -10.95 7.28 3.01
N ASP A 85 -10.49 8.55 2.93
CA ASP A 85 -11.12 9.57 2.12
C ASP A 85 -10.85 9.36 0.63
N CYS A 86 -9.60 9.04 0.28
CA CYS A 86 -9.15 8.90 -1.09
C CYS A 86 -8.34 7.61 -1.31
N CYS A 87 -8.43 7.07 -2.52
CA CYS A 87 -7.58 6.01 -3.02
C CYS A 87 -7.00 6.41 -4.38
N LEU A 88 -5.69 6.56 -4.43
CA LEU A 88 -4.94 6.76 -5.67
C LEU A 88 -4.54 5.41 -6.25
N THR A 89 -4.86 5.19 -7.51
CA THR A 89 -4.34 4.05 -8.26
C THR A 89 -3.18 4.50 -9.15
N LEU A 90 -2.01 3.93 -8.92
CA LEU A 90 -0.84 4.10 -9.78
C LEU A 90 -0.73 2.96 -10.79
N ASP A 91 -0.42 3.32 -12.03
CA ASP A 91 0.07 2.36 -13.00
C ASP A 91 1.57 2.13 -12.73
N PHE A 92 1.92 0.91 -12.32
CA PHE A 92 3.32 0.57 -12.05
C PHE A 92 4.02 0.36 -13.40
N THR A 93 4.76 1.39 -13.83
CA THR A 93 5.54 1.38 -15.07
C THR A 93 7.02 1.14 -14.79
N THR A 94 7.80 0.80 -15.83
CA THR A 94 9.27 0.70 -15.74
C THR A 94 9.91 2.03 -15.32
N ALA A 95 9.35 3.17 -15.75
CA ALA A 95 9.79 4.49 -15.34
C ALA A 95 9.56 4.73 -13.83
N LEU A 96 8.38 4.36 -13.31
CA LEU A 96 8.09 4.43 -11.88
C LEU A 96 9.00 3.48 -11.07
N ALA A 97 9.22 2.27 -11.58
CA ALA A 97 10.10 1.28 -10.97
C ALA A 97 11.57 1.73 -10.90
N ALA A 98 12.02 2.59 -11.81
CA ALA A 98 13.38 3.11 -11.85
C ALA A 98 13.64 4.27 -10.84
N LEU A 99 12.59 4.79 -10.20
CA LEU A 99 12.76 5.86 -9.21
C LEU A 99 13.40 5.33 -7.93
N SER A 100 14.44 6.02 -7.43
CA SER A 100 14.89 5.80 -6.05
C SER A 100 13.79 6.19 -5.06
N ALA A 101 13.85 5.69 -3.83
CA ALA A 101 12.86 6.06 -2.82
C ALA A 101 12.80 7.58 -2.61
N ARG A 102 13.96 8.24 -2.55
CA ARG A 102 14.03 9.71 -2.41
C ARG A 102 13.32 10.45 -3.55
N ARG A 103 13.55 10.03 -4.81
CA ARG A 103 12.88 10.65 -5.96
C ARG A 103 11.37 10.39 -5.96
N PHE A 104 10.95 9.17 -5.64
CA PHE A 104 9.53 8.85 -5.50
C PHE A 104 8.87 9.71 -4.42
N MET A 105 9.50 9.88 -3.26
CA MET A 105 9.00 10.76 -2.20
C MET A 105 8.91 12.22 -2.63
N ALA A 106 9.92 12.73 -3.33
CA ALA A 106 9.94 14.13 -3.80
C ALA A 106 8.91 14.39 -4.90
N GLU A 107 9.04 13.64 -6.01
CA GLU A 107 8.31 13.91 -7.25
C GLU A 107 6.84 13.48 -7.17
N ILE A 108 6.57 12.32 -6.55
CA ILE A 108 5.21 11.77 -6.51
C ILE A 108 4.51 12.16 -5.21
N LEU A 109 5.08 11.83 -4.04
CA LEU A 109 4.37 12.02 -2.79
C LEU A 109 4.25 13.49 -2.42
N LYS A 110 5.35 14.24 -2.50
CA LYS A 110 5.34 15.66 -2.10
C LYS A 110 4.74 16.56 -3.18
N GLU A 111 5.30 16.54 -4.40
CA GLU A 111 4.95 17.52 -5.44
C GLU A 111 3.60 17.23 -6.07
N ARG A 112 3.30 15.97 -6.39
CA ARG A 112 2.05 15.60 -7.06
C ARG A 112 0.90 15.36 -6.10
N LEU A 113 1.15 14.79 -4.91
CA LEU A 113 0.10 14.33 -4.01
C LEU A 113 -0.02 15.17 -2.73
N SER A 114 0.83 16.16 -2.53
CA SER A 114 0.81 17.04 -1.33
C SER A 114 0.83 16.25 -0.01
N VAL A 115 1.56 15.12 0.02
CA VAL A 115 1.71 14.28 1.21
C VAL A 115 2.53 15.03 2.26
N LYS A 116 1.98 15.20 3.45
CA LYS A 116 2.65 15.78 4.62
C LYS A 116 3.18 14.72 5.55
N VAL A 117 2.47 13.60 5.64
CA VAL A 117 2.82 12.48 6.50
C VAL A 117 2.73 11.19 5.69
N LEU A 118 3.76 10.36 5.74
CA LEU A 118 3.75 9.03 5.15
C LEU A 118 3.79 7.97 6.25
N ILE A 119 2.74 7.17 6.36
CA ILE A 119 2.70 6.02 7.27
C ILE A 119 3.16 4.78 6.51
N ILE A 120 4.24 4.16 6.98
CA ILE A 120 4.86 3.00 6.34
C ILE A 120 4.57 1.75 7.16
N GLY A 121 4.04 0.71 6.53
CA GLY A 121 3.87 -0.61 7.15
C GLY A 121 5.20 -1.16 7.69
N TYR A 122 5.13 -1.98 8.72
CA TYR A 122 6.29 -2.43 9.51
C TYR A 122 7.47 -2.99 8.68
N ASP A 123 7.17 -3.77 7.65
CA ASP A 123 8.14 -4.44 6.76
C ASP A 123 8.12 -3.92 5.31
N HIS A 124 7.36 -2.84 5.06
CA HIS A 124 7.19 -2.31 3.71
C HIS A 124 8.43 -1.55 3.25
N ARG A 125 8.89 -1.84 2.04
CA ARG A 125 9.99 -1.14 1.36
C ARG A 125 9.57 -0.74 -0.05
N PHE A 126 9.99 0.44 -0.47
CA PHE A 126 9.81 0.97 -1.82
C PHE A 126 11.10 1.59 -2.37
N GLY A 127 11.10 2.01 -3.63
CA GLY A 127 12.30 2.43 -4.35
C GLY A 127 12.83 1.34 -5.27
N HIS A 128 13.67 1.72 -6.23
CA HIS A 128 14.15 0.90 -7.34
C HIS A 128 14.68 -0.49 -6.92
N ASP A 129 15.57 -0.54 -5.96
CA ASP A 129 16.24 -1.78 -5.52
C ASP A 129 15.73 -2.27 -4.16
N ARG A 130 14.86 -1.49 -3.48
CA ARG A 130 14.36 -1.76 -2.13
C ARG A 130 15.47 -1.95 -1.09
N SER A 131 16.66 -1.41 -1.36
CA SER A 131 17.83 -1.46 -0.46
C SER A 131 17.64 -0.56 0.75
N GLU A 132 16.94 0.57 0.55
CA GLU A 132 16.65 1.56 1.57
C GLU A 132 15.55 1.05 2.51
N GLY A 133 15.61 1.47 3.76
CA GLY A 133 14.66 1.12 4.80
C GLY A 133 14.07 2.33 5.51
N PHE A 134 13.51 2.10 6.69
CA PHE A 134 12.79 3.14 7.42
C PHE A 134 13.70 4.31 7.83
N ALA A 135 14.96 4.06 8.18
CA ALA A 135 15.91 5.10 8.61
C ALA A 135 16.19 6.10 7.49
N GLU A 136 16.46 5.59 6.28
CA GLU A 136 16.69 6.40 5.08
C GLU A 136 15.43 7.20 4.72
N TYR A 137 14.24 6.60 4.83
CA TYR A 137 12.99 7.32 4.57
C TYR A 137 12.76 8.47 5.54
N VAL A 138 13.13 8.33 6.82
CA VAL A 138 13.06 9.41 7.82
C VAL A 138 13.99 10.56 7.45
N GLU A 139 15.20 10.27 6.96
CA GLU A 139 16.15 11.30 6.50
C GLU A 139 15.59 12.06 5.29
N TYR A 140 15.11 11.33 4.28
CA TYR A 140 14.49 11.94 3.10
C TYR A 140 13.24 12.74 3.47
N GLY A 141 12.43 12.23 4.39
CA GLY A 141 11.27 12.95 4.92
C GLY A 141 11.65 14.28 5.54
N ARG A 142 12.72 14.32 6.35
CA ARG A 142 13.23 15.56 6.96
C ARG A 142 13.67 16.57 5.91
N GLU A 143 14.42 16.14 4.88
CA GLU A 143 14.85 17.01 3.79
C GLU A 143 13.67 17.57 2.99
N LEU A 144 12.63 16.76 2.80
CA LEU A 144 11.46 17.09 2.01
C LEU A 144 10.36 17.81 2.81
N GLY A 145 10.50 17.97 4.13
CA GLY A 145 9.44 18.49 4.99
C GLY A 145 8.22 17.59 5.06
N MET A 146 8.44 16.26 5.04
CA MET A 146 7.44 15.21 5.16
C MET A 146 7.73 14.37 6.41
N GLU A 147 6.74 14.19 7.26
CA GLU A 147 6.87 13.31 8.41
C GLU A 147 6.76 11.84 7.98
N ILE A 148 7.61 10.99 8.54
CA ILE A 148 7.59 9.54 8.28
C ILE A 148 7.24 8.83 9.58
N VAL A 149 6.14 8.10 9.56
CA VAL A 149 5.61 7.36 10.71
C VAL A 149 5.67 5.86 10.42
N ARG A 150 6.20 5.09 11.34
CA ARG A 150 6.11 3.63 11.26
C ARG A 150 4.79 3.17 11.84
N ALA A 151 4.01 2.44 11.05
CA ALA A 151 2.79 1.82 11.57
C ALA A 151 3.12 0.76 12.63
N ASP A 152 2.24 0.61 13.61
CA ASP A 152 2.31 -0.50 14.55
C ASP A 152 2.14 -1.83 13.82
N ALA A 153 2.86 -2.86 14.28
CA ALA A 153 2.69 -4.20 13.78
C ALA A 153 1.33 -4.77 14.19
N PHE A 154 0.63 -5.38 13.23
CA PHE A 154 -0.58 -6.13 13.54
C PHE A 154 -0.22 -7.53 14.06
N ALA A 155 -0.26 -7.71 15.37
CA ALA A 155 -0.09 -9.01 16.01
C ALA A 155 -1.46 -9.60 16.37
N MET A 156 -1.84 -10.70 15.74
CA MET A 156 -2.87 -11.60 16.27
C MET A 156 -2.15 -12.74 16.98
N SER A 157 -2.11 -12.70 18.32
CA SER A 157 -1.60 -13.79 19.18
C SER A 157 -0.62 -14.73 18.44
N GLU A 158 0.61 -14.26 18.22
CA GLU A 158 1.77 -14.97 17.63
C GLU A 158 1.82 -15.12 16.09
N VAL A 159 0.84 -14.65 15.32
CA VAL A 159 0.83 -14.83 13.86
C VAL A 159 0.73 -13.50 13.12
N ASN A 160 1.78 -13.14 12.36
CA ASN A 160 1.75 -12.00 11.45
C ASN A 160 0.95 -12.35 10.18
N VAL A 161 -0.21 -11.73 9.99
CA VAL A 161 -1.05 -11.96 8.80
C VAL A 161 -0.47 -11.25 7.58
N SER A 162 -0.09 -12.01 6.55
CA SER A 162 0.37 -11.50 5.26
C SER A 162 -0.43 -12.12 4.11
N SER A 163 -0.45 -11.46 2.93
CA SER A 163 -1.10 -12.04 1.74
C SER A 163 -0.50 -13.39 1.34
N SER A 164 0.78 -13.63 1.59
CA SER A 164 1.42 -14.91 1.33
C SER A 164 0.89 -16.01 2.23
N MET A 165 0.65 -15.72 3.51
CA MET A 165 0.08 -16.67 4.45
C MET A 165 -1.39 -16.96 4.12
N VAL A 166 -2.18 -15.95 3.77
CA VAL A 166 -3.57 -16.14 3.36
C VAL A 166 -3.64 -17.03 2.11
N ARG A 167 -2.77 -16.81 1.12
CA ARG A 167 -2.68 -17.68 -0.07
C ARG A 167 -2.32 -19.10 0.28
N ALA A 168 -1.31 -19.32 1.14
CA ALA A 168 -0.91 -20.67 1.56
C ALA A 168 -2.08 -21.41 2.25
N CYS A 169 -2.82 -20.75 3.13
CA CYS A 169 -3.99 -21.34 3.78
C CYS A 169 -5.09 -21.73 2.78
N LEU A 170 -5.36 -20.88 1.79
CA LEU A 170 -6.39 -21.14 0.78
C LEU A 170 -6.00 -22.32 -0.13
N LEU A 171 -4.73 -22.41 -0.55
CA LEU A 171 -4.24 -23.52 -1.36
C LEU A 171 -4.29 -24.84 -0.59
N TYR A 172 -3.85 -24.86 0.67
CA TYR A 172 -3.89 -26.06 1.50
C TYR A 172 -5.30 -26.58 1.73
N THR A 173 -6.29 -25.71 1.90
CA THR A 173 -7.69 -26.13 2.10
C THR A 173 -8.34 -26.62 0.82
N SER A 174 -7.95 -26.13 -0.38
CA SER A 174 -8.48 -26.63 -1.66
C SER A 174 -7.91 -28.01 -2.00
N ASP A 175 -6.61 -28.26 -1.77
CA ASP A 175 -6.02 -29.58 -1.99
C ASP A 175 -6.64 -30.66 -1.07
N ALA A 176 -6.95 -30.32 0.18
CA ALA A 176 -7.62 -31.23 1.10
C ALA A 176 -9.10 -31.53 0.74
N ALA A 177 -9.74 -30.66 -0.05
CA ALA A 177 -11.11 -30.89 -0.54
C ALA A 177 -11.14 -31.81 -1.76
N ASP A 178 -10.12 -31.76 -2.62
CA ASP A 178 -10.01 -32.63 -3.80
C ASP A 178 -9.68 -34.10 -3.41
N ASP A 179 -8.97 -34.32 -2.30
CA ASP A 179 -8.69 -35.66 -1.78
C ASP A 179 -9.91 -36.37 -1.15
N LEU A 180 -11.02 -35.62 -0.90
CA LEU A 180 -12.26 -36.21 -0.32
C LEU A 180 -13.31 -36.58 -1.37
N ILE A 181 -13.09 -36.31 -2.65
CA ILE A 181 -14.01 -36.59 -3.78
C ILE A 181 -13.48 -37.69 -4.71
N GLY A 182 -12.36 -38.35 -4.38
CA GLY A 182 -11.79 -39.46 -5.13
C GLY A 182 -12.27 -40.82 -4.63
#